data_0797f8b69b47392200ef9f13e16656eb
#
_entry.id   0797f8b69b47392200ef9f13e16656eb
#
_cell.length_a   1.000
_cell.length_b   1.000
_cell.length_c   1.000
_cell.angle_alpha   90.00
_cell.angle_beta   90.00
_cell.angle_gamma   90.00
#
_symmetry.space_group_name_H-M   'P 1'
#
loop_
_entity.id
_entity.type
_entity.pdbx_description
1 polymer ?
#
loop_
_entity_poly.entity_id
_entity_poly.type
_entity_poly.pdbx_seq_one_letter_code
_entity_poly.pdbx_strand_id
1 'polypeptide(L)'
;MDENPIHKTVKDIPKEGDTVQLENVKFPRSWSFWESYLAKGKKLNYTDSMKAIYEWDNLIAFWQFWNSYPGAEATSLFFDGNKIKYYFNEQYRINAMNVFVKGVAPAWEDKENKGGKYLQLDYKID
;
A
#
# COMPACT_ATOMS: atom_id res chain seq x y z
N MET A 1 -17.93 1.24 26.62
CA MET A 1 -17.62 1.93 25.35
C MET A 1 -16.32 1.35 24.81
N ASP A 2 -16.37 0.73 23.63
CA ASP A 2 -15.20 0.07 23.08
C ASP A 2 -14.18 1.10 22.62
N GLU A 3 -12.92 0.92 23.00
CA GLU A 3 -11.85 1.78 22.52
C GLU A 3 -11.62 1.54 21.02
N ASN A 4 -11.41 2.63 20.28
CA ASN A 4 -11.00 2.53 18.88
C ASN A 4 -9.62 1.84 18.82
N PRO A 5 -9.45 0.80 17.98
CA PRO A 5 -8.17 0.09 17.87
C PRO A 5 -6.97 1.01 17.57
N ILE A 6 -7.18 2.09 16.84
CA ILE A 6 -6.12 3.08 16.54
C ILE A 6 -5.67 3.77 17.83
N HIS A 7 -6.61 4.17 18.69
CA HIS A 7 -6.27 4.82 19.96
C HIS A 7 -5.50 3.88 20.87
N LYS A 8 -5.89 2.60 20.92
CA LYS A 8 -5.17 1.59 21.69
C LYS A 8 -3.73 1.45 21.21
N THR A 9 -3.52 1.39 19.90
CA THR A 9 -2.19 1.31 19.31
C THR A 9 -1.33 2.52 19.66
N VAL A 10 -1.91 3.73 19.63
CA VAL A 10 -1.18 4.96 19.98
C VAL A 10 -0.74 4.94 21.45
N LYS A 11 -1.58 4.43 22.36
CA LYS A 11 -1.22 4.28 23.79
C LYS A 11 -0.05 3.33 24.00
N ASP A 12 0.06 2.32 23.13
CA ASP A 12 1.07 1.27 23.22
C ASP A 12 2.38 1.64 22.49
N ILE A 13 2.48 2.83 21.91
CA ILE A 13 3.71 3.30 21.28
C ILE A 13 4.80 3.47 22.35
N PRO A 14 5.97 2.81 22.19
CA PRO A 14 7.06 2.94 23.13
C PRO A 14 7.56 4.37 23.20
N LYS A 15 7.98 4.79 24.42
CA LYS A 15 8.60 6.08 24.64
C LYS A 15 10.11 6.00 24.35
N GLU A 16 10.72 7.14 24.13
CA GLU A 16 12.16 7.21 23.97
C GLU A 16 12.88 6.53 25.13
N GLY A 17 13.84 5.66 24.81
CA GLY A 17 14.59 4.88 25.79
C GLY A 17 14.01 3.53 26.14
N ASP A 18 12.80 3.20 25.68
CA ASP A 18 12.21 1.88 25.88
C ASP A 18 12.85 0.85 24.95
N THR A 19 13.03 -0.38 25.45
CA THR A 19 13.46 -1.51 24.63
C THR A 19 12.23 -2.11 23.93
N VAL A 20 12.29 -2.21 22.59
CA VAL A 20 11.20 -2.76 21.77
C VAL A 20 11.68 -4.01 21.07
N GLN A 21 10.93 -5.10 21.22
CA GLN A 21 11.09 -6.29 20.40
C GLN A 21 10.17 -6.19 19.19
N LEU A 22 10.75 -5.94 18.01
CA LEU A 22 9.99 -5.67 16.78
C LEU A 22 9.04 -6.79 16.40
N GLU A 23 9.41 -8.05 16.69
CA GLU A 23 8.57 -9.21 16.42
C GLU A 23 7.25 -9.21 17.19
N ASN A 24 7.16 -8.43 18.26
CA ASN A 24 5.95 -8.30 19.09
C ASN A 24 5.07 -7.10 18.71
N VAL A 25 5.53 -6.27 17.77
CA VAL A 25 4.76 -5.09 17.33
C VAL A 25 3.75 -5.51 16.27
N LYS A 26 2.50 -5.68 16.70
CA LYS A 26 1.38 -6.02 15.82
C LYS A 26 0.49 -4.82 15.56
N PHE A 27 -0.08 -4.75 14.37
CA PHE A 27 -1.08 -3.76 14.03
C PHE A 27 -2.48 -4.21 14.49
N PRO A 28 -3.38 -3.27 14.83
CA PRO A 28 -4.76 -3.63 15.22
C PRO A 28 -5.53 -4.32 14.10
N ARG A 29 -5.15 -4.10 12.86
CA ARG A 29 -5.76 -4.68 11.67
C ARG A 29 -4.69 -5.18 10.72
N SER A 30 -5.04 -6.18 9.91
CA SER A 30 -4.21 -6.59 8.77
C SER A 30 -4.39 -5.60 7.61
N TRP A 31 -3.34 -5.39 6.85
CA TRP A 31 -3.31 -4.45 5.74
C TRP A 31 -2.92 -5.17 4.45
N SER A 32 -3.42 -4.68 3.34
CA SER A 32 -3.10 -5.19 2.01
C SER A 32 -2.44 -4.10 1.17
N PHE A 33 -1.43 -4.50 0.42
CA PHE A 33 -0.76 -3.66 -0.57
C PHE A 33 -1.26 -4.06 -1.96
N TRP A 34 -1.68 -3.06 -2.74
CA TRP A 34 -2.23 -3.24 -4.07
C TRP A 34 -1.39 -2.54 -5.11
N GLU A 35 -1.24 -3.17 -6.26
CA GLU A 35 -0.76 -2.54 -7.48
C GLU A 35 -1.93 -2.23 -8.39
N SER A 36 -1.90 -1.04 -9.00
CA SER A 36 -2.81 -0.66 -10.07
C SER A 36 -2.08 -0.67 -11.40
N TYR A 37 -2.74 -1.18 -12.44
CA TYR A 37 -2.16 -1.34 -13.77
C TYR A 37 -2.93 -0.60 -14.84
N LEU A 38 -2.19 -0.16 -15.87
CA LEU A 38 -2.73 0.28 -17.16
C LEU A 38 -2.25 -0.67 -18.23
N ALA A 39 -3.12 -1.01 -19.17
CA ALA A 39 -2.81 -1.89 -20.30
C ALA A 39 -2.57 -1.07 -21.55
N LYS A 40 -1.59 -1.51 -22.38
CA LYS A 40 -1.37 -0.94 -23.70
C LYS A 40 -2.55 -1.25 -24.62
N GLY A 41 -3.07 -0.22 -25.29
CA GLY A 41 -4.05 -0.38 -26.35
C GLY A 41 -5.42 -0.87 -25.95
N LYS A 42 -5.70 -1.01 -24.64
CA LYS A 42 -7.01 -1.38 -24.16
C LYS A 42 -7.29 -0.75 -22.80
N LYS A 43 -8.57 -0.57 -22.52
CA LYS A 43 -9.03 -0.13 -21.20
C LYS A 43 -9.36 -1.35 -20.34
N LEU A 44 -8.70 -1.48 -19.18
CA LEU A 44 -9.06 -2.50 -18.20
C LEU A 44 -10.30 -2.09 -17.43
N ASN A 45 -11.15 -3.04 -17.08
CA ASN A 45 -12.16 -2.79 -16.08
C ASN A 45 -11.50 -2.57 -14.71
N TYR A 46 -12.20 -1.95 -13.78
CA TYR A 46 -11.62 -1.59 -12.50
C TYR A 46 -11.09 -2.80 -11.73
N THR A 47 -11.83 -3.90 -11.73
CA THR A 47 -11.45 -5.13 -11.02
C THR A 47 -10.16 -5.73 -11.58
N ASP A 48 -9.99 -5.76 -12.90
CA ASP A 48 -8.80 -6.31 -13.56
C ASP A 48 -7.59 -5.38 -13.49
N SER A 49 -7.83 -4.10 -13.21
CA SER A 49 -6.76 -3.10 -13.12
C SER A 49 -6.01 -3.12 -11.78
N MET A 50 -6.46 -3.89 -10.80
CA MET A 50 -5.91 -3.89 -9.45
C MET A 50 -5.62 -5.29 -8.96
N LYS A 51 -4.50 -5.45 -8.25
CA LYS A 51 -4.09 -6.73 -7.68
C LYS A 51 -3.50 -6.52 -6.29
N ALA A 52 -4.04 -7.23 -5.29
CA ALA A 52 -3.43 -7.34 -3.98
C ALA A 52 -2.22 -8.26 -4.06
N ILE A 53 -1.06 -7.78 -3.67
CA ILE A 53 0.20 -8.53 -3.83
C ILE A 53 0.81 -8.96 -2.50
N TYR A 54 0.48 -8.31 -1.40
CA TYR A 54 1.02 -8.65 -0.10
C TYR A 54 0.10 -8.18 1.02
N GLU A 55 0.14 -8.90 2.15
CA GLU A 55 -0.62 -8.56 3.35
C GLU A 55 0.29 -8.65 4.58
N TRP A 56 0.06 -7.79 5.57
CA TRP A 56 0.79 -7.80 6.83
C TRP A 56 -0.10 -7.37 7.99
N ASP A 57 0.24 -7.85 9.18
CA ASP A 57 -0.41 -7.47 10.44
C ASP A 57 0.61 -7.05 11.51
N ASN A 58 1.90 -7.05 11.17
CA ASN A 58 2.96 -6.73 12.11
C ASN A 58 4.07 -5.91 11.44
N LEU A 59 4.87 -5.25 12.26
CA LEU A 59 5.89 -4.31 11.80
C LEU A 59 7.00 -5.00 11.00
N ILE A 60 7.43 -6.19 11.44
CA ILE A 60 8.51 -6.92 10.75
C ILE A 60 8.07 -7.32 9.35
N ALA A 61 6.86 -7.89 9.21
CA ALA A 61 6.35 -8.29 7.90
C ALA A 61 6.24 -7.11 6.94
N PHE A 62 5.79 -5.95 7.44
CA PHE A 62 5.76 -4.73 6.63
C PHE A 62 7.16 -4.36 6.12
N TRP A 63 8.18 -4.29 7.00
CA TRP A 63 9.51 -3.89 6.60
C TRP A 63 10.22 -4.92 5.72
N GLN A 64 10.00 -6.20 5.94
CA GLN A 64 10.50 -7.25 5.05
C GLN A 64 9.95 -7.08 3.63
N PHE A 65 8.66 -6.82 3.52
CA PHE A 65 8.02 -6.53 2.23
C PHE A 65 8.59 -5.25 1.60
N TRP A 66 8.56 -4.14 2.34
CA TRP A 66 8.97 -2.82 1.82
C TRP A 66 10.43 -2.81 1.37
N ASN A 67 11.32 -3.46 2.10
CA ASN A 67 12.74 -3.53 1.75
C ASN A 67 13.02 -4.43 0.54
N SER A 68 12.15 -5.39 0.25
CA SER A 68 12.26 -6.30 -0.89
C SER A 68 11.57 -5.77 -2.14
N TYR A 69 10.47 -5.04 -1.92
CA TYR A 69 9.58 -4.53 -2.93
C TYR A 69 9.05 -3.19 -2.51
N PRO A 70 9.20 -2.13 -2.88
CA PRO A 70 9.98 -1.47 -3.92
C PRO A 70 11.41 -1.18 -3.50
N GLY A 71 11.76 -1.33 -2.24
CA GLY A 71 13.06 -1.01 -1.72
C GLY A 71 13.38 0.48 -1.74
N ALA A 72 14.67 0.80 -1.75
CA ALA A 72 15.13 2.19 -1.76
C ALA A 72 14.84 2.91 -3.09
N GLU A 73 14.61 2.16 -4.15
CA GLU A 73 14.40 2.71 -5.50
C GLU A 73 12.98 2.46 -6.01
N ALA A 74 11.99 3.01 -5.30
CA ALA A 74 10.59 2.83 -5.64
C ALA A 74 10.26 3.28 -7.08
N THR A 75 10.99 4.25 -7.60
CA THR A 75 10.82 4.71 -8.99
C THR A 75 11.11 3.63 -10.03
N SER A 76 11.90 2.61 -9.68
CA SER A 76 12.21 1.48 -10.56
C SER A 76 10.98 0.61 -10.88
N LEU A 77 9.90 0.74 -10.13
CA LEU A 77 8.64 0.08 -10.46
C LEU A 77 7.94 0.71 -11.66
N PHE A 78 8.13 1.99 -11.87
CA PHE A 78 7.45 2.78 -12.88
C PHE A 78 8.31 3.05 -14.11
N PHE A 79 9.63 3.12 -13.93
CA PHE A 79 10.56 3.55 -14.95
C PHE A 79 11.76 2.60 -15.06
N ASP A 80 12.23 2.43 -16.28
CA ASP A 80 13.50 1.83 -16.62
C ASP A 80 14.36 2.93 -17.27
N GLY A 81 15.22 3.54 -16.46
CA GLY A 81 15.90 4.78 -16.85
C GLY A 81 14.87 5.91 -17.12
N ASN A 82 14.88 6.45 -18.32
CA ASN A 82 13.94 7.50 -18.74
C ASN A 82 12.66 6.98 -19.40
N LYS A 83 12.54 5.66 -19.52
CA LYS A 83 11.40 5.02 -20.19
C LYS A 83 10.41 4.44 -19.19
N ILE A 84 9.13 4.43 -19.57
CA ILE A 84 8.10 3.74 -18.79
C ILE A 84 8.39 2.25 -18.79
N LYS A 85 8.37 1.64 -17.62
CA LYS A 85 8.58 0.21 -17.46
C LYS A 85 7.29 -0.56 -17.69
N TYR A 86 7.37 -1.60 -18.52
CA TYR A 86 6.26 -2.49 -18.80
C TYR A 86 6.54 -3.90 -18.30
N TYR A 87 5.48 -4.60 -17.92
CA TYR A 87 5.49 -5.95 -17.36
C TYR A 87 4.60 -6.87 -18.20
N PHE A 88 4.71 -8.18 -17.99
CA PHE A 88 3.86 -9.19 -18.61
C PHE A 88 3.85 -9.06 -20.14
N ASN A 89 4.99 -9.39 -20.77
CA ASN A 89 5.21 -9.27 -22.21
C ASN A 89 4.96 -7.85 -22.75
N GLU A 90 5.40 -6.85 -21.99
CA GLU A 90 5.31 -5.44 -22.38
C GLU A 90 3.87 -4.93 -22.57
N GLN A 91 2.89 -5.56 -21.93
CA GLN A 91 1.48 -5.19 -22.07
C GLN A 91 0.97 -4.26 -20.98
N TYR A 92 1.59 -4.29 -19.80
CA TYR A 92 1.06 -3.60 -18.61
C TYR A 92 2.11 -2.72 -17.98
N ARG A 93 1.69 -1.59 -17.43
CA ARG A 93 2.52 -0.77 -16.55
C ARG A 93 1.84 -0.56 -15.21
N ILE A 94 2.63 -0.44 -14.15
CA ILE A 94 2.13 -0.04 -12.83
C ILE A 94 1.92 1.48 -12.87
N ASN A 95 0.72 1.94 -12.50
CA ASN A 95 0.44 3.37 -12.43
C ASN A 95 0.19 3.90 -11.03
N ALA A 96 -0.06 3.02 -10.06
CA ALA A 96 -0.25 3.42 -8.67
C ALA A 96 0.00 2.25 -7.72
N MET A 97 0.29 2.60 -6.48
CA MET A 97 0.36 1.69 -5.35
C MET A 97 -0.66 2.15 -4.31
N ASN A 98 -1.35 1.19 -3.69
CA ASN A 98 -2.40 1.47 -2.72
C ASN A 98 -2.25 0.58 -1.50
N VAL A 99 -2.61 1.12 -0.34
CA VAL A 99 -2.65 0.39 0.92
C VAL A 99 -4.04 0.51 1.51
N PHE A 100 -4.67 -0.63 1.77
CA PHE A 100 -6.00 -0.69 2.37
C PHE A 100 -6.03 -1.75 3.47
N VAL A 101 -6.97 -1.64 4.38
CA VAL A 101 -7.26 -2.70 5.34
C VAL A 101 -7.62 -3.97 4.56
N LYS A 102 -7.11 -5.12 5.02
CA LYS A 102 -7.43 -6.41 4.42
C LYS A 102 -8.94 -6.62 4.33
N GLY A 103 -9.42 -7.03 3.15
CA GLY A 103 -10.83 -7.23 2.86
C GLY A 103 -11.55 -5.98 2.39
N VAL A 104 -10.92 -4.82 2.42
CA VAL A 104 -11.46 -3.58 1.86
C VAL A 104 -10.87 -3.37 0.46
N ALA A 105 -11.74 -3.34 -0.55
CA ALA A 105 -11.30 -3.06 -1.91
C ALA A 105 -10.95 -1.57 -2.08
N PRO A 106 -9.93 -1.23 -2.87
CA PRO A 106 -9.59 0.17 -3.15
C PRO A 106 -10.60 0.78 -4.15
N ALA A 107 -11.86 0.81 -3.73
CA ALA A 107 -12.98 1.30 -4.50
C ALA A 107 -13.87 2.14 -3.59
N TRP A 108 -14.35 3.26 -4.09
CA TRP A 108 -15.23 4.14 -3.31
C TRP A 108 -16.58 3.47 -2.98
N GLU A 109 -17.01 2.48 -3.77
CA GLU A 109 -18.23 1.70 -3.55
C GLU A 109 -18.12 0.76 -2.34
N ASP A 110 -16.91 0.42 -1.90
CA ASP A 110 -16.74 -0.37 -0.68
C ASP A 110 -17.29 0.41 0.51
N LYS A 111 -18.17 -0.26 1.29
CA LYS A 111 -18.85 0.38 2.41
C LYS A 111 -17.89 0.97 3.44
N GLU A 112 -16.70 0.38 3.60
CA GLU A 112 -15.68 0.87 4.54
C GLU A 112 -15.03 2.18 4.08
N ASN A 113 -15.13 2.51 2.79
CA ASN A 113 -14.59 3.73 2.21
C ASN A 113 -15.62 4.86 2.13
N LYS A 114 -16.90 4.56 2.41
CA LYS A 114 -17.95 5.59 2.41
C LYS A 114 -17.70 6.62 3.51
N GLY A 115 -17.90 7.88 3.18
CA GLY A 115 -17.68 8.99 4.10
C GLY A 115 -16.21 9.35 4.30
N GLY A 116 -15.30 8.67 3.61
CA GLY A 116 -13.89 9.01 3.63
C GLY A 116 -13.62 10.38 3.02
N LYS A 117 -12.50 11.00 3.43
CA LYS A 117 -12.07 12.29 2.91
C LYS A 117 -10.85 12.11 2.02
N TYR A 118 -10.66 13.04 1.13
CA TYR A 118 -9.61 13.04 0.15
C TYR A 118 -8.59 14.13 0.45
N LEU A 119 -7.31 13.74 0.46
CA LEU A 119 -6.19 14.67 0.55
C LEU A 119 -5.20 14.32 -0.56
N GLN A 120 -4.87 15.29 -1.40
CA GLN A 120 -3.93 15.08 -2.50
C GLN A 120 -2.77 16.07 -2.41
N LEU A 121 -1.57 15.54 -2.61
CA LEU A 121 -0.36 16.34 -2.75
C LEU A 121 0.24 16.05 -4.12
N ASP A 122 0.44 17.09 -4.91
CA ASP A 122 1.03 16.97 -6.23
C ASP A 122 2.44 17.55 -6.22
N TYR A 123 3.38 16.81 -6.78
CA TYR A 123 4.77 17.24 -6.91
C TYR A 123 5.14 17.32 -8.38
N LYS A 124 5.82 18.41 -8.74
CA LYS A 124 6.53 18.47 -10.02
C LYS A 124 7.97 18.06 -9.77
N ILE A 125 8.42 17.13 -10.57
CA ILE A 125 9.83 16.74 -10.62
C ILE A 125 10.42 17.49 -11.80
N ASP A 126 11.30 18.44 -11.50
CA ASP A 126 12.02 19.21 -12.52
C ASP A 126 13.21 18.40 -13.06
#